data_890bf6753936b1fc014883f4cb25cb04
#
_entry.id   890bf6753936b1fc014883f4cb25cb04
#
_cell.length_a   1.000
_cell.length_b   1.000
_cell.length_c   1.000
_cell.angle_alpha   90.00
_cell.angle_beta   90.00
_cell.angle_gamma   90.00
#
_symmetry.space_group_name_H-M   'P 1'
#
loop_
_entity.id
_entity.type
_entity.pdbx_description
1 polymer ?
#
loop_
_entity_poly.entity_id
_entity_poly.type
_entity_poly.pdbx_seq_one_letter_code
_entity_poly.pdbx_strand_id
1 'polypeptide(L)'
;MHKTNSIVIRAPKMSIFETAANLELWPRILPHYRYIQYLERSPNRNVVIMAATRSGIPISWTSEQVIDREELEVRFHHLKAFTKGMQVIWSFRDTQDGVRVEISHDLRFRIPALAPIFDPLIGDFFIGNIANKTLRCMKAYVEGQGKPVNA
;
A
#
# COMPACT_ATOMS: atom_id res chain seq x y z
N MET A 1 -5.43 8.05 14.37
CA MET A 1 -4.66 8.58 13.23
C MET A 1 -5.37 8.18 11.94
N HIS A 2 -5.57 9.14 11.06
CA HIS A 2 -6.11 8.88 9.72
C HIS A 2 -5.24 9.61 8.71
N LYS A 3 -4.80 8.91 7.66
CA LYS A 3 -3.97 9.51 6.63
C LYS A 3 -4.33 8.95 5.26
N THR A 4 -4.42 9.85 4.29
CA THR A 4 -4.76 9.52 2.90
C THR A 4 -3.64 9.99 1.97
N ASN A 5 -3.20 9.12 1.07
CA ASN A 5 -2.26 9.44 0.01
C ASN A 5 -2.91 9.07 -1.33
N SER A 6 -2.67 9.87 -2.35
CA SER A 6 -3.26 9.58 -3.66
C SER A 6 -2.36 10.03 -4.81
N ILE A 7 -2.60 9.44 -5.99
CA ILE A 7 -1.92 9.79 -7.22
C ILE A 7 -2.86 9.47 -8.39
N VAL A 8 -2.69 10.15 -9.52
CA VAL A 8 -3.43 9.84 -10.75
C VAL A 8 -2.50 9.07 -11.68
N ILE A 9 -2.97 7.90 -12.14
CA ILE A 9 -2.22 7.00 -13.02
C ILE A 9 -2.96 6.89 -14.35
N ARG A 10 -2.25 7.09 -15.46
CA ARG A 10 -2.79 6.99 -16.82
C ARG A 10 -2.56 5.59 -17.37
N ALA A 11 -3.41 4.67 -16.97
CA ALA A 11 -3.39 3.28 -17.41
C ALA A 11 -4.77 2.67 -17.15
N PRO A 12 -5.08 1.49 -17.72
CA PRO A 12 -6.35 0.83 -17.44
C PRO A 12 -6.50 0.52 -15.96
N LYS A 13 -7.67 0.81 -15.40
CA LYS A 13 -7.94 0.61 -13.97
C LYS A 13 -7.68 -0.82 -13.53
N MET A 14 -8.05 -1.81 -14.34
CA MET A 14 -7.81 -3.22 -14.00
C MET A 14 -6.32 -3.54 -13.92
N SER A 15 -5.49 -2.98 -14.80
CA SER A 15 -4.05 -3.16 -14.75
C SER A 15 -3.44 -2.60 -13.47
N ILE A 16 -3.91 -1.43 -13.05
CA ILE A 16 -3.47 -0.80 -11.80
C ILE A 16 -3.88 -1.65 -10.60
N PHE A 17 -5.14 -2.07 -10.59
CA PHE A 17 -5.68 -2.89 -9.51
C PHE A 17 -4.92 -4.21 -9.37
N GLU A 18 -4.71 -4.93 -10.47
CA GLU A 18 -3.99 -6.20 -10.44
C GLU A 18 -2.54 -6.02 -9.97
N THR A 19 -1.89 -4.94 -10.35
CA THR A 19 -0.53 -4.62 -9.88
C THR A 19 -0.51 -4.37 -8.37
N ALA A 20 -1.46 -3.59 -7.87
CA ALA A 20 -1.57 -3.31 -6.43
C ALA A 20 -1.93 -4.56 -5.63
N ALA A 21 -2.72 -5.46 -6.18
CA ALA A 21 -3.13 -6.68 -5.52
C ALA A 21 -2.04 -7.76 -5.49
N ASN A 22 -1.08 -7.70 -6.42
CA ASN A 22 -0.05 -8.74 -6.57
C ASN A 22 1.19 -8.44 -5.72
N LEU A 23 1.20 -8.92 -4.49
CA LEU A 23 2.30 -8.67 -3.56
C LEU A 23 3.62 -9.33 -3.97
N GLU A 24 3.60 -10.39 -4.77
CA GLU A 24 4.84 -10.99 -5.28
C GLU A 24 5.64 -10.01 -6.13
N LEU A 25 4.93 -9.11 -6.81
CA LEU A 25 5.55 -8.11 -7.67
C LEU A 25 6.17 -6.96 -6.87
N TRP A 26 5.66 -6.68 -5.68
CA TRP A 26 6.04 -5.48 -4.91
C TRP A 26 7.55 -5.34 -4.68
N PRO A 27 8.28 -6.34 -4.18
CA PRO A 27 9.73 -6.17 -3.98
C PRO A 27 10.49 -5.92 -5.29
N ARG A 28 9.93 -6.31 -6.42
CA ARG A 28 10.56 -6.17 -7.74
C ARG A 28 10.39 -4.77 -8.34
N ILE A 29 9.31 -4.09 -8.02
CA ILE A 29 8.98 -2.78 -8.58
C ILE A 29 9.03 -1.65 -7.56
N LEU A 30 9.03 -1.97 -6.27
CA LEU A 30 9.05 -1.02 -5.15
C LEU A 30 10.38 -1.19 -4.41
N PRO A 31 11.40 -0.37 -4.71
CA PRO A 31 12.75 -0.59 -4.17
C PRO A 31 12.87 -0.45 -2.66
N HIS A 32 11.89 0.18 -2.00
CA HIS A 32 11.86 0.31 -0.55
C HIS A 32 11.26 -0.91 0.16
N TYR A 33 10.63 -1.85 -0.58
CA TYR A 33 10.19 -3.13 -0.03
C TYR A 33 11.30 -4.15 -0.17
N ARG A 34 11.69 -4.77 0.96
CA ARG A 34 12.77 -5.76 1.00
C ARG A 34 12.29 -7.15 0.62
N TYR A 35 11.14 -7.56 1.19
CA TYR A 35 10.52 -8.86 0.89
C TYR A 35 9.06 -8.88 1.33
N ILE A 36 8.34 -9.84 0.77
CA ILE A 36 6.99 -10.24 1.19
C ILE A 36 7.06 -11.73 1.49
N GLN A 37 6.62 -12.13 2.67
CA GLN A 37 6.57 -13.54 3.07
C GLN A 37 5.13 -13.95 3.32
N TYR A 38 4.65 -14.93 2.57
CA TYR A 38 3.30 -15.44 2.74
C TYR A 38 3.25 -16.42 3.91
N LEU A 39 2.36 -16.18 4.87
CA LEU A 39 2.04 -17.10 5.97
C LEU A 39 0.81 -17.92 5.64
N GLU A 40 -0.17 -17.33 4.97
CA GLU A 40 -1.35 -17.98 4.41
C GLU A 40 -1.61 -17.40 3.04
N ARG A 41 -2.05 -18.22 2.10
CA ARG A 41 -2.26 -17.78 0.74
C ARG A 41 -3.52 -18.40 0.12
N SER A 42 -4.37 -17.54 -0.45
CA SER A 42 -5.55 -17.92 -1.22
C SER A 42 -5.82 -16.86 -2.30
N PRO A 43 -6.73 -17.12 -3.25
CA PRO A 43 -6.93 -16.16 -4.36
C PRO A 43 -7.34 -14.75 -3.94
N ASN A 44 -8.14 -14.62 -2.86
CA ASN A 44 -8.68 -13.32 -2.46
C ASN A 44 -8.32 -12.91 -1.03
N ARG A 45 -7.55 -13.74 -0.32
CA ARG A 45 -7.14 -13.45 1.05
C ARG A 45 -5.76 -14.04 1.32
N ASN A 46 -4.86 -13.22 1.84
CA ASN A 46 -3.51 -13.63 2.20
C ASN A 46 -3.17 -13.10 3.59
N VAL A 47 -2.31 -13.83 4.30
CA VAL A 47 -1.65 -13.29 5.50
C VAL A 47 -0.17 -13.23 5.18
N VAL A 48 0.43 -12.07 5.33
CA VAL A 48 1.80 -11.81 4.89
C VAL A 48 2.60 -11.03 5.92
N ILE A 49 3.91 -11.27 5.92
CA ILE A 49 4.87 -10.36 6.53
C ILE A 49 5.38 -9.46 5.41
N MET A 50 5.28 -8.15 5.62
CA MET A 50 5.74 -7.13 4.68
C MET A 50 6.93 -6.42 5.30
N ALA A 51 8.04 -6.37 4.60
CA ALA A 51 9.27 -5.75 5.09
C ALA A 51 9.72 -4.64 4.16
N ALA A 52 9.97 -3.47 4.71
CA ALA A 52 10.37 -2.28 3.98
C ALA A 52 11.52 -1.57 4.70
N THR A 53 12.05 -0.52 4.05
CA THR A 53 13.00 0.40 4.69
C THR A 53 12.49 1.82 4.56
N ARG A 54 12.75 2.63 5.59
CA ARG A 54 12.47 4.07 5.60
C ARG A 54 13.76 4.79 6.04
N SER A 55 14.40 5.49 5.10
CA SER A 55 15.67 6.18 5.36
C SER A 55 16.74 5.25 5.95
N GLY A 56 16.86 4.05 5.39
CA GLY A 56 17.80 3.03 5.87
C GLY A 56 17.34 2.26 7.11
N ILE A 57 16.23 2.63 7.74
CA ILE A 57 15.70 1.94 8.91
C ILE A 57 14.80 0.79 8.44
N PRO A 58 15.16 -0.48 8.78
CA PRO A 58 14.33 -1.62 8.41
C PRO A 58 13.08 -1.68 9.30
N ILE A 59 11.94 -1.90 8.68
CA ILE A 59 10.66 -2.10 9.37
C ILE A 59 9.94 -3.28 8.77
N SER A 60 9.10 -3.93 9.56
CA SER A 60 8.23 -5.00 9.06
C SER A 60 6.92 -5.02 9.84
N TRP A 61 5.90 -5.55 9.19
CA TRP A 61 4.58 -5.73 9.80
C TRP A 61 3.93 -6.99 9.24
N THR A 62 2.98 -7.54 10.01
CA THR A 62 2.17 -8.67 9.59
C THR A 62 0.78 -8.19 9.27
N SER A 63 0.28 -8.52 8.11
CA SER A 63 -0.99 -8.00 7.62
C SER A 63 -1.84 -9.09 6.97
N GLU A 64 -3.15 -8.98 7.15
CA GLU A 64 -4.11 -9.70 6.34
C GLU A 64 -4.44 -8.83 5.13
N GLN A 65 -4.31 -9.41 3.94
CA GLN A 65 -4.71 -8.76 2.69
C GLN A 65 -6.01 -9.39 2.20
N VAL A 66 -7.00 -8.55 1.90
CA VAL A 66 -8.25 -8.97 1.26
C VAL A 66 -8.37 -8.27 -0.09
N ILE A 67 -8.56 -9.06 -1.15
CA ILE A 67 -8.70 -8.56 -2.51
C ILE A 67 -10.18 -8.64 -2.87
N ASP A 68 -10.83 -7.47 -3.00
CA ASP A 68 -12.23 -7.37 -3.38
C ASP A 68 -12.33 -7.06 -4.87
N ARG A 69 -12.62 -8.07 -5.68
CA ARG A 69 -12.66 -7.95 -7.14
C ARG A 69 -13.95 -7.35 -7.66
N GLU A 70 -15.00 -7.34 -6.87
CA GLU A 70 -16.26 -6.69 -7.24
C GLU A 70 -16.18 -5.18 -7.07
N GLU A 71 -15.73 -4.75 -5.90
CA GLU A 71 -15.59 -3.31 -5.60
C GLU A 71 -14.27 -2.72 -6.10
N LEU A 72 -13.35 -3.56 -6.57
CA LEU A 72 -11.98 -3.16 -6.94
C LEU A 72 -11.30 -2.41 -5.79
N GLU A 73 -11.15 -3.10 -4.68
CA GLU A 73 -10.42 -2.61 -3.50
C GLU A 73 -9.41 -3.63 -3.05
N VAL A 74 -8.32 -3.16 -2.50
CA VAL A 74 -7.35 -4.01 -1.79
C VAL A 74 -7.27 -3.48 -0.37
N ARG A 75 -7.57 -4.35 0.59
CA ARG A 75 -7.60 -3.98 2.01
C ARG A 75 -6.52 -4.73 2.76
N PHE A 76 -5.88 -4.02 3.69
CA PHE A 76 -4.91 -4.62 4.60
C PHE A 76 -5.32 -4.32 6.03
N HIS A 77 -5.17 -5.32 6.89
CA HIS A 77 -5.40 -5.18 8.32
C HIS A 77 -4.15 -5.64 9.05
N HIS A 78 -3.51 -4.75 9.80
CA HIS A 78 -2.31 -5.07 10.55
C HIS A 78 -2.67 -5.91 11.77
N LEU A 79 -1.97 -7.04 11.95
CA LEU A 79 -2.33 -8.04 12.94
C LEU A 79 -1.48 -8.00 14.22
N LYS A 80 -0.29 -7.38 14.17
CA LYS A 80 0.69 -7.44 15.27
C LYS A 80 1.41 -6.12 15.48
N ALA A 81 2.11 -6.03 16.62
CA ALA A 81 2.97 -4.93 17.02
C ALA A 81 2.20 -3.64 17.26
N PHE A 82 2.87 -2.49 17.28
CA PHE A 82 2.23 -1.25 17.66
C PHE A 82 1.32 -0.65 16.58
N THR A 83 1.40 -1.14 15.35
CA THR A 83 0.44 -0.80 14.30
C THR A 83 -0.76 -1.76 14.25
N LYS A 84 -0.86 -2.69 15.22
CA LYS A 84 -1.97 -3.64 15.28
C LYS A 84 -3.31 -2.92 15.24
N GLY A 85 -4.20 -3.39 14.39
CA GLY A 85 -5.52 -2.80 14.19
C GLY A 85 -5.59 -1.77 13.08
N MET A 86 -4.45 -1.36 12.51
CA MET A 86 -4.48 -0.40 11.41
C MET A 86 -5.18 -0.99 10.20
N GLN A 87 -6.13 -0.22 9.64
CA GLN A 87 -6.83 -0.55 8.41
C GLN A 87 -6.23 0.24 7.27
N VAL A 88 -5.94 -0.43 6.18
CA VAL A 88 -5.41 0.19 4.97
C VAL A 88 -6.32 -0.18 3.81
N ILE A 89 -6.79 0.80 3.06
CA ILE A 89 -7.68 0.57 1.92
C ILE A 89 -7.11 1.25 0.68
N TRP A 90 -6.89 0.45 -0.36
CA TRP A 90 -6.56 0.94 -1.70
C TRP A 90 -7.85 1.01 -2.51
N SER A 91 -8.14 2.17 -3.08
CA SER A 91 -9.28 2.38 -3.95
C SER A 91 -8.86 2.99 -5.28
N PHE A 92 -9.69 2.76 -6.31
CA PHE A 92 -9.35 3.11 -7.69
C PHE A 92 -10.58 3.75 -8.33
N ARG A 93 -10.47 5.01 -8.76
CA ARG A 93 -11.60 5.76 -9.31
C ARG A 93 -11.23 6.42 -10.62
N ASP A 94 -12.05 6.23 -11.65
CA ASP A 94 -11.88 6.90 -12.93
C ASP A 94 -12.09 8.40 -12.78
N THR A 95 -11.21 9.19 -13.41
CA THR A 95 -11.30 10.64 -13.50
C THR A 95 -11.04 11.07 -14.94
N GLN A 96 -11.24 12.37 -15.24
CA GLN A 96 -10.93 12.90 -16.57
C GLN A 96 -9.45 12.76 -16.93
N ASP A 97 -8.56 12.80 -15.93
CA ASP A 97 -7.11 12.82 -16.14
C ASP A 97 -6.47 11.44 -16.05
N GLY A 98 -7.23 10.41 -15.69
CA GLY A 98 -6.75 9.06 -15.50
C GLY A 98 -7.46 8.40 -14.32
N VAL A 99 -6.81 7.41 -13.71
CA VAL A 99 -7.35 6.69 -12.55
C VAL A 99 -6.74 7.26 -11.28
N ARG A 100 -7.57 7.75 -10.39
CA ARG A 100 -7.12 8.18 -9.06
C ARG A 100 -6.97 6.96 -8.17
N VAL A 101 -5.76 6.71 -7.73
CA VAL A 101 -5.42 5.65 -6.78
C VAL A 101 -5.23 6.28 -5.42
N GLU A 102 -5.95 5.79 -4.44
CA GLU A 102 -5.92 6.35 -3.09
C GLU A 102 -5.63 5.24 -2.08
N ILE A 103 -4.71 5.53 -1.15
CA ILE A 103 -4.41 4.65 -0.03
C ILE A 103 -4.83 5.38 1.24
N SER A 104 -5.76 4.81 1.97
CA SER A 104 -6.21 5.35 3.24
C SER A 104 -5.69 4.48 4.38
N HIS A 105 -5.09 5.11 5.39
CA HIS A 105 -4.59 4.46 6.60
C HIS A 105 -5.37 4.97 7.79
N ASP A 106 -5.87 4.06 8.61
CA ASP A 106 -6.67 4.40 9.78
C ASP A 106 -6.23 3.55 10.97
N LEU A 107 -5.82 4.21 12.05
CA LEU A 107 -5.32 3.56 13.25
C LEU A 107 -5.84 4.26 14.49
N ARG A 108 -6.47 3.51 15.39
CA ARG A 108 -6.85 3.97 16.71
C ARG A 108 -5.88 3.41 17.75
N PHE A 109 -5.30 4.29 18.56
CA PHE A 109 -4.44 3.86 19.67
C PHE A 109 -5.28 3.34 20.82
N ARG A 110 -4.80 2.26 21.47
CA ARG A 110 -5.46 1.70 22.67
C ARG A 110 -5.50 2.71 23.81
N ILE A 111 -4.48 3.59 23.89
CA ILE A 111 -4.39 4.66 24.87
C ILE A 111 -4.46 5.97 24.11
N PRO A 112 -5.64 6.62 24.01
CA PRO A 112 -5.80 7.84 23.20
C PRO A 112 -4.87 8.99 23.60
N ALA A 113 -4.44 9.03 24.86
CA ALA A 113 -3.52 10.04 25.35
C ALA A 113 -2.14 10.00 24.67
N LEU A 114 -1.77 8.86 24.06
CA LEU A 114 -0.51 8.71 23.33
C LEU A 114 -0.59 9.15 21.87
N ALA A 115 -1.79 9.38 21.33
CA ALA A 115 -1.96 9.77 19.94
C ALA A 115 -1.17 11.00 19.53
N PRO A 116 -1.11 12.10 20.32
CA PRO A 116 -0.32 13.28 19.94
C PRO A 116 1.18 13.00 19.77
N ILE A 117 1.68 11.94 20.43
CA ILE A 117 3.10 11.55 20.36
C ILE A 117 3.33 10.66 19.13
N PHE A 118 2.47 9.68 18.91
CA PHE A 118 2.67 8.66 17.88
C PHE A 118 2.11 9.03 16.51
N ASP A 119 1.06 9.88 16.43
CA ASP A 119 0.46 10.26 15.14
C ASP A 119 1.48 10.87 14.18
N PRO A 120 2.29 11.88 14.56
CA PRO A 120 3.29 12.41 13.63
C PRO A 120 4.33 11.38 13.22
N LEU A 121 4.78 10.54 14.17
CA LEU A 121 5.80 9.53 13.90
C LEU A 121 5.28 8.47 12.93
N ILE A 122 4.12 7.88 13.21
CA ILE A 122 3.54 6.83 12.37
C ILE A 122 3.01 7.43 11.08
N GLY A 123 2.23 8.52 11.17
CA GLY A 123 1.57 9.11 10.02
C GLY A 123 2.53 9.74 9.04
N ASP A 124 3.41 10.63 9.50
CA ASP A 124 4.28 11.39 8.60
C ASP A 124 5.59 10.69 8.31
N PHE A 125 6.24 10.11 9.33
CA PHE A 125 7.55 9.49 9.14
C PHE A 125 7.48 8.15 8.42
N PHE A 126 6.62 7.24 8.86
CA PHE A 126 6.52 5.91 8.25
C PHE A 126 5.51 5.88 7.10
N ILE A 127 4.24 6.11 7.38
CA ILE A 127 3.16 5.88 6.42
C ILE A 127 3.26 6.84 5.24
N GLY A 128 3.36 8.15 5.49
CA GLY A 128 3.35 9.15 4.43
C GLY A 128 4.47 8.93 3.42
N ASN A 129 5.67 8.67 3.89
CA ASN A 129 6.82 8.46 3.01
C ASN A 129 6.74 7.14 2.24
N ILE A 130 6.39 6.04 2.93
CA ILE A 130 6.30 4.73 2.29
C ILE A 130 5.15 4.72 1.28
N ALA A 131 3.97 5.23 1.65
CA ALA A 131 2.82 5.25 0.77
C ALA A 131 3.04 6.11 -0.48
N ASN A 132 3.60 7.31 -0.32
CA ASN A 132 3.88 8.19 -1.46
C ASN A 132 4.90 7.57 -2.42
N LYS A 133 5.95 6.97 -1.89
CA LYS A 133 6.96 6.31 -2.72
C LYS A 133 6.36 5.09 -3.43
N THR A 134 5.52 4.33 -2.74
CA THR A 134 4.81 3.19 -3.32
C THR A 134 3.96 3.64 -4.51
N LEU A 135 3.17 4.70 -4.34
CA LEU A 135 2.32 5.22 -5.41
C LEU A 135 3.13 5.72 -6.59
N ARG A 136 4.23 6.46 -6.36
CA ARG A 136 5.08 6.95 -7.44
C ARG A 136 5.73 5.83 -8.24
N CYS A 137 6.25 4.82 -7.55
CA CYS A 137 6.89 3.67 -8.21
C CYS A 137 5.87 2.83 -8.97
N MET A 138 4.69 2.64 -8.42
CA MET A 138 3.62 1.91 -9.07
C MET A 138 3.14 2.62 -10.33
N LYS A 139 2.97 3.94 -10.25
CA LYS A 139 2.63 4.78 -11.41
C LYS A 139 3.68 4.61 -12.53
N ALA A 140 4.95 4.73 -12.20
CA ALA A 140 6.02 4.58 -13.17
C ALA A 140 6.02 3.19 -13.81
N TYR A 141 5.82 2.17 -13.03
CA TYR A 141 5.77 0.79 -13.54
C TYR A 141 4.58 0.57 -14.47
N VAL A 142 3.38 0.92 -14.04
CA VAL A 142 2.15 0.65 -14.81
C VAL A 142 2.11 1.50 -16.09
N GLU A 143 2.45 2.77 -15.99
CA GLU A 143 2.50 3.65 -17.18
C GLU A 143 3.61 3.22 -18.15
N GLY A 144 4.72 2.71 -17.63
CA GLY A 144 5.82 2.21 -18.43
C GLY A 144 5.48 0.97 -19.26
N GLN A 145 4.56 0.13 -18.80
CA GLN A 145 4.14 -1.07 -19.53
C GLN A 145 3.40 -0.76 -20.83
N GLY A 146 2.76 0.41 -20.92
CA GLY A 146 2.07 0.83 -22.13
C GLY A 146 2.98 1.46 -23.18
N LYS A 147 4.29 1.61 -22.92
CA LYS A 147 5.24 2.25 -23.83
C LYS A 147 5.97 1.21 -24.67
N PRO A 148 6.35 1.54 -25.94
CA PRO A 148 7.17 0.68 -26.75
C PRO A 148 8.53 0.40 -26.08
N VAL A 149 9.03 -0.84 -26.27
CA VAL A 149 10.29 -1.28 -25.64
C VAL A 149 11.48 -0.41 -26.02
N ASN A 150 11.47 0.14 -27.24
CA ASN A 150 12.57 0.93 -27.79
C ASN A 150 12.27 2.42 -27.85
N ALA A 151 11.32 2.88 -27.05
CA ALA A 151 10.98 4.29 -27.01
C ALA A 151 11.90 5.05 -26.08
#